data_48c6e534946ac112b3dbcd2bb5d5767e
#
_entry.id   48c6e534946ac112b3dbcd2bb5d5767e
#
_cell.length_a   1.000
_cell.length_b   1.000
_cell.length_c   1.000
_cell.angle_alpha   90.00
_cell.angle_beta   90.00
_cell.angle_gamma   90.00
#
_symmetry.space_group_name_H-M   'P 1'
#
loop_
_entity.id
_entity.type
_entity.pdbx_description
1 polymer ?
#
loop_
_entity_poly.entity_id
_entity_poly.type
_entity_poly.pdbx_seq_one_letter_code
_entity_poly.pdbx_strand_id
1 'polypeptide(L)'
;MSGLKIVAAGHVCLDIIPTFLRGAPTIDAVMQPGKLVEMGPAVLSTGGAVSNTGLALKRLGLPVRLMGKIGDDAFGMAVRDYFRRLDETLVETMIVDPSVATSYTVVISPPG
;
A
#
# COMPACT_ATOMS: atom_id res chain seq x y z
N MET A 1 20.80 -19.51 2.01
CA MET A 1 22.24 -19.21 1.98
C MET A 1 22.55 -18.13 2.99
N SER A 2 23.41 -18.47 3.93
CA SER A 2 23.88 -17.48 4.88
C SER A 2 24.68 -16.40 4.13
N GLY A 3 24.45 -15.15 4.42
CA GLY A 3 25.14 -14.02 3.81
C GLY A 3 24.46 -13.39 2.62
N LEU A 4 23.45 -14.01 2.01
CA LEU A 4 22.69 -13.37 0.95
C LEU A 4 21.79 -12.29 1.53
N LYS A 5 21.96 -11.06 1.06
CA LYS A 5 21.15 -9.92 1.49
C LYS A 5 20.49 -9.31 0.25
N ILE A 6 19.17 -9.23 0.28
CA ILE A 6 18.39 -8.63 -0.80
C ILE A 6 17.63 -7.44 -0.22
N VAL A 7 17.75 -6.31 -0.90
CA VAL A 7 16.97 -5.10 -0.58
C VAL A 7 16.19 -4.72 -1.82
N ALA A 8 14.86 -4.66 -1.70
CA ALA A 8 14.00 -4.12 -2.73
C ALA A 8 13.82 -2.63 -2.44
N ALA A 9 14.41 -1.78 -3.26
CA ALA A 9 14.43 -0.34 -3.06
C ALA A 9 13.70 0.39 -4.19
N GLY A 10 12.98 1.45 -3.84
CA GLY A 10 12.29 2.29 -4.81
C GLY A 10 10.98 2.86 -4.27
N HIS A 11 10.01 3.02 -5.15
CA HIS A 11 8.71 3.59 -4.82
C HIS A 11 7.86 2.62 -4.00
N VAL A 12 7.17 3.17 -3.02
CA VAL A 12 6.17 2.48 -2.22
C VAL A 12 4.99 3.43 -1.98
N CYS A 13 3.78 2.90 -1.99
CA CYS A 13 2.57 3.68 -1.71
C CYS A 13 1.54 2.84 -0.95
N LEU A 14 0.59 3.54 -0.36
CA LEU A 14 -0.60 2.93 0.22
C LEU A 14 -1.71 2.93 -0.84
N ASP A 15 -2.32 1.78 -1.07
CA ASP A 15 -3.50 1.66 -1.92
C ASP A 15 -4.75 1.58 -1.04
N ILE A 16 -5.66 2.52 -1.24
CA ILE A 16 -6.95 2.58 -0.57
C ILE A 16 -7.99 2.14 -1.59
N ILE A 17 -8.64 1.01 -1.31
CA ILE A 17 -9.57 0.39 -2.25
C ILE A 17 -10.95 0.35 -1.61
N PRO A 18 -11.79 1.38 -1.86
CA PRO A 18 -13.18 1.33 -1.41
C PRO A 18 -13.92 0.18 -2.11
N THR A 19 -14.77 -0.51 -1.38
CA THR A 19 -15.60 -1.55 -1.96
C THR A 19 -17.00 -1.00 -2.25
N PHE A 20 -17.59 -1.45 -3.36
CA PHE A 20 -18.92 -1.04 -3.74
C PHE A 20 -19.97 -1.90 -3.02
N LEU A 21 -21.03 -1.24 -2.57
CA LEU A 21 -22.17 -1.95 -2.00
C LEU A 21 -22.99 -2.61 -3.11
N ARG A 22 -23.77 -3.61 -2.74
CA ARG A 22 -24.65 -4.29 -3.68
C ARG A 22 -25.65 -3.30 -4.28
N GLY A 23 -25.83 -3.34 -5.61
CA GLY A 23 -26.66 -2.36 -6.31
C GLY A 23 -26.00 -1.00 -6.46
N ALA A 24 -24.67 -0.96 -6.39
CA ALA A 24 -23.90 0.27 -6.48
C ALA A 24 -24.14 1.03 -7.77
N PRO A 25 -24.08 2.36 -7.72
CA PRO A 25 -24.22 3.20 -8.90
C PRO A 25 -23.07 3.02 -9.88
N THR A 26 -23.24 3.52 -11.09
CA THR A 26 -22.18 3.59 -12.09
C THR A 26 -21.09 4.55 -11.64
N ILE A 27 -19.93 4.49 -12.30
CA ILE A 27 -18.83 5.43 -12.01
C ILE A 27 -19.27 6.88 -12.21
N ASP A 28 -20.06 7.15 -13.23
CA ASP A 28 -20.57 8.51 -13.49
C ASP A 28 -21.44 9.03 -12.33
N ALA A 29 -22.24 8.16 -11.72
CA ALA A 29 -23.06 8.53 -10.57
C ALA A 29 -22.20 8.76 -9.31
N VAL A 30 -21.12 8.02 -9.16
CA VAL A 30 -20.19 8.17 -8.03
C VAL A 30 -19.38 9.47 -8.15
N MET A 31 -18.97 9.83 -9.37
CA MET A 31 -18.07 10.96 -9.61
C MET A 31 -18.81 12.29 -9.79
N GLN A 32 -19.94 12.46 -9.16
CA GLN A 32 -20.68 13.73 -9.16
C GLN A 32 -20.07 14.72 -8.19
N PRO A 33 -19.75 15.96 -8.61
CA PRO A 33 -19.19 16.96 -7.72
C PRO A 33 -20.08 17.22 -6.50
N GLY A 34 -19.46 17.24 -5.32
CA GLY A 34 -20.17 17.53 -4.06
C GLY A 34 -21.09 16.42 -3.55
N LYS A 35 -21.12 15.28 -4.22
CA LYS A 35 -21.97 14.16 -3.80
C LYS A 35 -21.22 13.26 -2.79
N LEU A 36 -21.91 12.94 -1.71
CA LEU A 36 -21.44 11.92 -0.77
C LEU A 36 -22.00 10.57 -1.20
N VAL A 37 -21.13 9.59 -1.35
CA VAL A 37 -21.51 8.23 -1.77
C VAL A 37 -21.10 7.25 -0.67
N GLU A 38 -22.06 6.46 -0.19
CA GLU A 38 -21.78 5.42 0.77
C GLU A 38 -21.10 4.24 0.07
N MET A 39 -19.99 3.79 0.68
CA MET A 39 -19.21 2.65 0.18
C MET A 39 -19.16 1.58 1.26
N GLY A 40 -18.76 0.39 0.87
CA GLY A 40 -18.47 -0.69 1.82
C GLY A 40 -17.11 -0.49 2.51
N PRO A 41 -16.66 -1.48 3.28
CA PRO A 41 -15.37 -1.41 3.96
C PRO A 41 -14.23 -1.18 2.97
N ALA A 42 -13.34 -0.26 3.29
CA ALA A 42 -12.16 -0.04 2.47
C ALA A 42 -11.13 -1.15 2.70
N VAL A 43 -10.54 -1.63 1.62
CA VAL A 43 -9.39 -2.53 1.68
C VAL A 43 -8.13 -1.70 1.55
N LEU A 44 -7.18 -1.92 2.45
CA LEU A 44 -5.86 -1.29 2.39
C LEU A 44 -4.85 -2.32 1.89
N SER A 45 -4.02 -1.89 0.97
CA SER A 45 -2.92 -2.68 0.44
C SER A 45 -1.72 -1.77 0.20
N THR A 46 -0.62 -2.33 -0.22
CA THR A 46 0.57 -1.57 -0.58
C THR A 46 0.89 -1.78 -2.05
N GLY A 47 1.44 -0.75 -2.67
CA GLY A 47 1.80 -0.77 -4.08
C GLY A 47 3.20 -0.21 -4.30
N GLY A 48 3.57 -0.11 -5.57
CA GLY A 48 4.89 0.33 -5.99
C GLY A 48 5.88 -0.82 -6.11
N ALA A 49 7.02 -0.55 -6.72
CA ALA A 49 8.04 -1.58 -7.01
C ALA A 49 8.56 -2.24 -5.73
N VAL A 50 8.72 -1.48 -4.65
CA VAL A 50 9.19 -2.02 -3.37
C VAL A 50 8.27 -3.10 -2.86
N SER A 51 6.96 -2.81 -2.83
CA SER A 51 5.97 -3.78 -2.36
C SER A 51 5.84 -4.95 -3.32
N ASN A 52 5.63 -4.67 -4.60
CA ASN A 52 5.35 -5.71 -5.58
C ASN A 52 6.53 -6.68 -5.74
N THR A 53 7.73 -6.17 -5.92
CA THR A 53 8.93 -6.98 -6.07
C THR A 53 9.35 -7.59 -4.73
N GLY A 54 9.37 -6.78 -3.67
CA GLY A 54 9.84 -7.22 -2.37
C GLY A 54 8.98 -8.34 -1.78
N LEU A 55 7.66 -8.21 -1.84
CA LEU A 55 6.77 -9.25 -1.33
C LEU A 55 6.76 -10.50 -2.20
N ALA A 56 6.96 -10.36 -3.51
CA ALA A 56 7.13 -11.52 -4.39
C ALA A 56 8.38 -12.32 -4.01
N LEU A 57 9.49 -11.64 -3.76
CA LEU A 57 10.74 -12.28 -3.31
C LEU A 57 10.55 -12.99 -1.96
N LYS A 58 9.84 -12.33 -1.04
CA LYS A 58 9.54 -12.95 0.25
C LYS A 58 8.70 -14.22 0.10
N ARG A 59 7.69 -14.20 -0.76
CA ARG A 59 6.85 -15.38 -1.03
C ARG A 59 7.65 -16.54 -1.63
N LEU A 60 8.73 -16.23 -2.35
CA LEU A 60 9.65 -17.24 -2.89
C LEU A 60 10.61 -17.78 -1.81
N GLY A 61 10.50 -17.34 -0.58
CA GLY A 61 11.33 -17.81 0.52
C GLY A 61 12.68 -17.12 0.63
N LEU A 62 12.90 -16.01 -0.07
CA LEU A 62 14.17 -15.29 -0.03
C LEU A 62 14.17 -14.27 1.11
N PRO A 63 15.33 -14.10 1.79
CA PRO A 63 15.45 -13.04 2.79
C PRO A 63 15.52 -11.69 2.11
N VAL A 64 14.56 -10.82 2.38
CA VAL A 64 14.45 -9.50 1.75
C VAL A 64 14.16 -8.43 2.78
N ARG A 65 14.73 -7.25 2.57
CA ARG A 65 14.37 -6.01 3.26
C ARG A 65 13.76 -5.05 2.26
N LEU A 66 12.87 -4.20 2.72
CA LEU A 66 12.22 -3.20 1.87
C LEU A 66 12.80 -1.83 2.17
N MET A 67 13.16 -1.10 1.14
CA MET A 67 13.68 0.27 1.28
C MET A 67 12.86 1.22 0.40
N GLY A 68 11.95 1.91 1.03
CA GLY A 68 11.15 2.95 0.41
C GLY A 68 11.04 4.12 1.37
N LYS A 69 10.71 5.30 0.84
CA LYS A 69 10.54 6.49 1.64
C LYS A 69 9.05 6.72 1.87
N ILE A 70 8.69 6.90 3.13
CA ILE A 70 7.33 7.26 3.56
C ILE A 70 7.41 8.51 4.44
N GLY A 71 6.29 9.20 4.58
CA GLY A 71 6.18 10.32 5.51
C GLY A 71 5.94 9.85 6.94
N ASP A 72 6.14 10.77 7.88
CA ASP A 72 5.77 10.57 9.28
C ASP A 72 4.29 10.99 9.45
N ASP A 73 3.40 10.19 8.88
CA ASP A 73 1.96 10.47 8.83
C ASP A 73 1.16 9.17 8.96
N ALA A 74 -0.17 9.30 9.03
CA ALA A 74 -1.06 8.16 9.22
C ALA A 74 -0.92 7.11 8.10
N PHE A 75 -0.74 7.55 6.86
CA PHE A 75 -0.58 6.62 5.73
C PHE A 75 0.77 5.91 5.78
N GLY A 76 1.82 6.61 6.21
CA GLY A 76 3.13 5.97 6.42
C GLY A 76 3.08 4.90 7.50
N MET A 77 2.36 5.16 8.58
CA MET A 77 2.15 4.17 9.63
C MET A 77 1.38 2.96 9.10
N ALA A 78 0.37 3.18 8.27
CA ALA A 78 -0.41 2.10 7.68
C ALA A 78 0.45 1.22 6.75
N VAL A 79 1.33 1.83 5.96
CA VAL A 79 2.28 1.08 5.10
C VAL A 79 3.21 0.22 5.96
N ARG A 80 3.80 0.81 7.00
CA ARG A 80 4.71 0.07 7.90
C ARG A 80 3.98 -1.07 8.61
N ASP A 81 2.79 -0.83 9.11
CA ASP A 81 2.01 -1.85 9.80
C ASP A 81 1.64 -3.00 8.86
N TYR A 82 1.30 -2.69 7.62
CA TYR A 82 1.02 -3.71 6.61
C TYR A 82 2.20 -4.67 6.44
N PHE A 83 3.42 -4.12 6.24
CA PHE A 83 4.62 -4.94 6.08
C PHE A 83 4.99 -5.65 7.38
N ARG A 84 4.90 -4.96 8.51
CA ARG A 84 5.28 -5.51 9.81
C ARG A 84 4.46 -6.73 10.19
N ARG A 85 3.18 -6.75 9.82
CA ARG A 85 2.30 -7.91 10.06
C ARG A 85 2.74 -9.15 9.28
N LEU A 86 3.41 -8.95 8.15
CA LEU A 86 3.97 -10.05 7.37
C LEU A 86 5.29 -10.52 7.96
N ASP A 87 6.18 -9.59 8.31
CA ASP A 87 7.48 -9.86 8.91
C ASP A 87 8.09 -8.55 9.40
N GLU A 88 8.44 -8.47 10.69
CA GLU A 88 9.09 -7.30 11.30
C GLU A 88 10.34 -6.86 10.54
N THR A 89 11.11 -7.81 10.02
CA THR A 89 12.38 -7.50 9.34
C THR A 89 12.19 -6.72 8.04
N LEU A 90 11.01 -6.76 7.45
CA LEU A 90 10.72 -6.05 6.21
C LEU A 90 10.85 -4.54 6.36
N VAL A 91 10.57 -3.99 7.55
CA VAL A 91 10.53 -2.53 7.77
C VAL A 91 11.82 -1.95 8.33
N GLU A 92 12.85 -2.78 8.60
CA GLU A 92 14.10 -2.33 9.24
C GLU A 92 14.84 -1.29 8.40
N THR A 93 14.70 -1.33 7.08
CA THR A 93 15.37 -0.43 6.15
C THR A 93 14.44 0.60 5.52
N MET A 94 13.20 0.70 5.98
CA MET A 94 12.28 1.74 5.52
C MET A 94 12.73 3.11 6.02
N ILE A 95 12.59 4.11 5.16
CA ILE A 95 13.00 5.49 5.45
C ILE A 95 11.77 6.32 5.79
N VAL A 96 11.73 6.86 6.99
CA VAL A 96 10.68 7.80 7.41
C VAL A 96 11.21 9.22 7.31
N ASP A 97 10.62 10.02 6.43
CA ASP A 97 11.03 11.40 6.20
C ASP A 97 9.87 12.33 6.56
N PRO A 98 10.00 13.09 7.68
CA PRO A 98 8.90 13.96 8.11
C PRO A 98 8.65 15.16 7.19
N SER A 99 9.53 15.40 6.24
CA SER A 99 9.38 16.52 5.28
C SER A 99 8.52 16.17 4.07
N VAL A 100 8.12 14.89 3.91
CA VAL A 100 7.32 14.45 2.78
C VAL A 100 6.03 13.77 3.25
N ALA A 101 5.02 13.81 2.39
CA ALA A 101 3.80 13.05 2.60
C ALA A 101 3.94 11.66 2.00
N THR A 102 3.35 10.67 2.64
CA THR A 102 3.32 9.32 2.10
C THR A 102 2.48 9.28 0.83
N SER A 103 3.02 8.66 -0.22
CA SER A 103 2.31 8.45 -1.47
C SER A 103 1.13 7.50 -1.28
N TYR A 104 -0.01 7.81 -1.86
CA TYR A 104 -1.18 6.94 -1.81
C TYR A 104 -1.95 6.97 -3.12
N THR A 105 -2.74 5.93 -3.31
CA THR A 105 -3.64 5.80 -4.46
C THR A 105 -5.01 5.40 -3.95
N VAL A 106 -6.05 6.02 -4.48
CA VAL A 106 -7.42 5.56 -4.27
C VAL A 106 -7.86 4.82 -5.52
N VAL A 107 -8.14 3.54 -5.37
CA VAL A 107 -8.53 2.68 -6.50
C VAL A 107 -10.05 2.56 -6.51
N ILE A 108 -10.67 3.12 -7.52
CA ILE A 108 -12.13 3.07 -7.68
C ILE A 108 -12.44 2.11 -8.82
N SER A 109 -12.96 0.95 -8.46
CA SER A 109 -13.24 -0.15 -9.41
C SER A 109 -14.69 -0.60 -9.23
N PRO A 110 -15.64 0.06 -9.90
CA PRO A 110 -17.02 -0.36 -9.80
C PRO A 110 -17.23 -1.72 -10.47
N PRO A 111 -18.23 -2.51 -9.97
CA PRO A 111 -18.60 -3.75 -10.63
C PRO A 111 -19.11 -3.42 -12.03
N GLY A 112 -18.58 -4.16 -13.03
CA GLY A 112 -18.91 -3.84 -14.40
C GLY A 112 -19.28 -4.98 -15.27
#